data_1385a63fa4b01903c96cd82f0a41bf4e
#
_entry.id   1385a63fa4b01903c96cd82f0a41bf4e
#
_cell.length_a   1.000
_cell.length_b   1.000
_cell.length_c   1.000
_cell.angle_alpha   90.00
_cell.angle_beta   90.00
_cell.angle_gamma   90.00
#
_symmetry.space_group_name_H-M   'P 1'
#
loop_
_entity.id
_entity.type
_entity.pdbx_description
1 polymer ?
#
loop_
_entity_poly.entity_id
_entity_poly.type
_entity_poly.pdbx_seq_one_letter_code
_entity_poly.pdbx_strand_id
1 'polypeptide(L)'
;MAYSGRCLLSGYINKRDPNQGTCTNSCRWKYDTHEAKETETGDIIAVAPDNKSPEIYLPETNKSEIYLPEDKPQPIDDVILLQEQGRPGEYMPAFEDEHGTYIMNSKDLRAVEHVDRLIKMGVHSLKIEGRTKSFYYCARTAQVYRQAMNDAIENKAFNPLLNTDLEHLAHRGYTEGFLKRHRPSDTQNYDYGYSKSDSQQFVGEVLGRNEESGLVEIDVKNKFLVGDTLELMTPNGNISFTLENMIHCKTGENITDAKGSGHKVAIELDTNLDLAFGIIMRYLTEGGTTRHPFTQNQVDK
;
A
#
# COMPACT_ATOMS: atom_id res chain seq x y z
N MET A 1 -5.57 3.19 -4.27
CA MET A 1 -4.86 3.78 -5.43
C MET A 1 -3.87 4.79 -4.88
N ALA A 2 -2.59 4.66 -5.19
CA ALA A 2 -1.68 5.77 -4.94
C ALA A 2 -2.16 6.96 -5.78
N TYR A 3 -2.19 8.14 -5.20
CA TYR A 3 -2.67 9.37 -5.86
C TYR A 3 -1.91 9.65 -7.16
N SER A 4 -0.67 9.19 -7.26
CA SER A 4 0.09 9.15 -8.52
C SER A 4 1.15 8.07 -8.47
N GLY A 5 1.28 7.30 -9.54
CA GLY A 5 2.29 6.25 -9.67
C GLY A 5 3.65 6.73 -10.18
N ARG A 6 3.84 8.01 -10.51
CA ARG A 6 5.09 8.56 -11.05
C ARG A 6 5.25 10.03 -10.67
N CYS A 7 6.45 10.54 -10.84
CA CYS A 7 6.95 11.85 -10.44
C CYS A 7 5.87 12.94 -10.27
N LEU A 8 5.34 13.08 -9.06
CA LEU A 8 4.37 14.12 -8.70
C LEU A 8 4.96 15.51 -8.82
N LEU A 9 6.26 15.64 -8.55
CA LEU A 9 6.95 16.92 -8.58
C LEU A 9 6.82 17.60 -9.95
N SER A 10 7.03 16.85 -11.05
CA SER A 10 6.87 17.39 -12.41
C SER A 10 5.42 17.79 -12.71
N GLY A 11 4.46 16.99 -12.24
CA GLY A 11 3.03 17.28 -12.40
C GLY A 11 2.59 18.50 -11.59
N TYR A 12 3.04 18.60 -10.35
CA TYR A 12 2.72 19.70 -9.44
C TYR A 12 3.29 21.03 -9.95
N ILE A 13 4.58 21.08 -10.27
CA ILE A 13 5.27 22.30 -10.68
C ILE A 13 4.82 22.77 -12.07
N ASN A 14 4.68 21.85 -13.03
CA ASN A 14 4.45 22.19 -14.44
C ASN A 14 3.05 21.88 -14.94
N LYS A 15 2.16 21.38 -14.08
CA LYS A 15 0.78 21.00 -14.43
C LYS A 15 0.71 20.00 -15.59
N ARG A 16 1.76 19.19 -15.78
CA ARG A 16 1.82 18.15 -16.80
C ARG A 16 1.42 16.81 -16.22
N ASP A 17 0.66 16.03 -16.97
CA ASP A 17 0.25 14.70 -16.56
C ASP A 17 1.46 13.74 -16.59
N PRO A 18 1.94 13.26 -15.43
CA PRO A 18 3.06 12.34 -15.36
C PRO A 18 2.78 10.98 -16.01
N ASN A 19 1.50 10.63 -16.24
CA ASN A 19 1.10 9.40 -16.90
C ASN A 19 1.31 9.44 -18.41
N GLN A 20 1.48 10.62 -18.99
CA GLN A 20 1.77 10.79 -20.42
C GLN A 20 3.26 10.72 -20.75
N GLY A 21 4.12 10.41 -19.77
CA GLY A 21 5.57 10.27 -19.99
C GLY A 21 6.33 11.59 -20.17
N THR A 22 5.68 12.73 -20.01
CA THR A 22 6.29 14.06 -20.16
C THR A 22 6.94 14.50 -18.85
N CYS A 23 8.12 13.97 -18.52
CA CYS A 23 8.91 14.44 -17.40
C CYS A 23 9.66 15.73 -17.78
N THR A 24 9.58 16.76 -16.90
CA THR A 24 10.33 18.03 -17.09
C THR A 24 11.66 18.02 -16.33
N ASN A 25 12.06 16.89 -15.77
CA ASN A 25 13.26 16.76 -14.92
C ASN A 25 13.31 17.77 -13.76
N SER A 26 12.15 18.08 -13.19
CA SER A 26 12.05 19.04 -12.07
C SER A 26 12.93 18.65 -10.87
N CYS A 27 13.20 17.35 -10.66
CA CYS A 27 14.10 16.87 -9.63
C CYS A 27 15.59 17.27 -9.84
N ARG A 28 15.95 17.84 -11.00
CA ARG A 28 17.30 18.32 -11.34
C ARG A 28 17.39 19.85 -11.36
N TRP A 29 16.31 20.55 -11.03
CA TRP A 29 16.33 22.00 -10.95
C TRP A 29 17.01 22.45 -9.66
N LYS A 30 17.33 23.73 -9.59
CA LYS A 30 17.88 24.32 -8.37
C LYS A 30 16.76 24.74 -7.44
N TYR A 31 16.89 24.35 -6.19
CA TYR A 31 15.98 24.69 -5.10
C TYR A 31 16.74 25.39 -3.99
N ASP A 32 16.15 26.43 -3.45
CA ASP A 32 16.62 27.07 -2.22
C ASP A 32 15.89 26.44 -1.04
N THR A 33 16.58 26.25 0.07
CA THR A 33 16.03 25.68 1.30
C THR A 33 15.71 26.76 2.28
N HIS A 34 14.56 26.64 2.96
CA HIS A 34 14.11 27.55 3.99
C HIS A 34 13.71 26.77 5.24
N GLU A 35 14.04 27.32 6.40
CA GLU A 35 13.54 26.76 7.66
C GLU A 35 12.02 26.85 7.70
N ALA A 36 11.40 25.81 8.23
CA ALA A 36 9.97 25.68 8.32
C ALA A 36 9.50 25.60 9.77
N LYS A 37 8.29 26.08 10.04
CA LYS A 37 7.61 25.90 11.30
C LYS A 37 6.17 25.48 11.05
N GLU A 38 5.74 24.46 11.77
CA GLU A 38 4.33 24.07 11.80
C GLU A 38 3.56 25.00 12.73
N THR A 39 2.42 25.51 12.25
CA THR A 39 1.50 26.32 13.03
C THR A 39 0.58 25.44 13.86
N GLU A 40 -0.09 26.00 14.86
CA GLU A 40 -1.12 25.29 15.65
C GLU A 40 -2.27 24.74 14.78
N THR A 41 -2.45 25.27 13.58
CA THR A 41 -3.43 24.79 12.59
C THR A 41 -2.90 23.67 11.69
N GLY A 42 -1.63 23.28 11.83
CA GLY A 42 -0.97 22.25 11.00
C GLY A 42 -0.52 22.77 9.63
N ASP A 43 -0.45 24.09 9.43
CA ASP A 43 0.12 24.68 8.22
C ASP A 43 1.63 24.85 8.38
N ILE A 44 2.40 24.48 7.36
CA ILE A 44 3.85 24.63 7.34
C ILE A 44 4.18 25.98 6.69
N ILE A 45 4.79 26.87 7.45
CA ILE A 45 5.17 28.20 7.00
C ILE A 45 6.69 28.39 7.04
N ALA A 46 7.22 29.21 6.10
CA ALA A 46 8.62 29.58 6.13
C ALA A 46 8.89 30.51 7.33
N VAL A 47 9.93 30.20 8.08
CA VAL A 47 10.46 31.13 9.08
C VAL A 47 11.22 32.21 8.33
N ALA A 48 10.91 33.48 8.58
CA ALA A 48 11.64 34.58 7.96
C ALA A 48 13.13 34.48 8.33
N PRO A 49 14.06 34.54 7.37
CA PRO A 49 15.46 34.32 7.65
C PRO A 49 16.00 35.44 8.52
N ASP A 50 16.48 35.10 9.70
CA ASP A 50 17.54 35.87 10.31
C ASP A 50 18.80 35.66 9.45
N ASN A 51 19.02 36.51 8.48
CA ASN A 51 20.19 36.77 7.64
C ASN A 51 21.37 35.75 7.62
N LYS A 52 21.12 34.44 7.78
CA LYS A 52 22.09 33.37 7.58
C LYS A 52 21.39 32.17 6.98
N SER A 53 21.41 32.10 5.64
CA SER A 53 21.08 30.86 4.94
C SER A 53 22.08 29.78 5.36
N PRO A 54 21.66 28.58 5.79
CA PRO A 54 22.58 27.45 5.82
C PRO A 54 22.94 27.14 4.35
N GLU A 55 24.23 27.31 4.00
CA GLU A 55 24.76 26.85 2.73
C GLU A 55 24.69 25.30 2.75
N ILE A 56 23.64 24.71 2.19
CA ILE A 56 23.67 23.29 1.85
C ILE A 56 24.59 23.17 0.64
N TYR A 57 25.79 22.71 0.90
CA TYR A 57 26.79 22.40 -0.11
C TYR A 57 26.32 21.21 -0.94
N LEU A 58 25.66 21.47 -2.07
CA LEU A 58 25.52 20.48 -3.11
C LEU A 58 26.87 20.35 -3.80
N PRO A 59 27.57 19.22 -3.75
CA PRO A 59 28.89 19.10 -4.36
C PRO A 59 28.74 19.34 -5.87
N GLU A 60 29.57 20.27 -6.40
CA GLU A 60 29.75 20.42 -7.83
C GLU A 60 30.25 19.08 -8.39
N THR A 61 29.47 18.48 -9.27
CA THR A 61 29.78 17.21 -9.92
C THR A 61 30.96 17.38 -10.87
N ASN A 62 32.16 17.37 -10.34
CA ASN A 62 33.38 17.06 -11.08
C ASN A 62 34.51 16.73 -10.11
N LYS A 63 34.44 15.55 -9.49
CA LYS A 63 35.57 14.73 -9.08
C LYS A 63 35.02 13.46 -8.46
N SER A 64 35.45 12.32 -8.94
CA SER A 64 35.27 10.99 -8.37
C SER A 64 35.95 10.91 -6.99
N GLU A 65 35.36 11.48 -5.97
CA GLU A 65 35.69 11.19 -4.59
C GLU A 65 34.86 10.04 -4.11
N ILE A 66 35.53 8.96 -3.78
CA ILE A 66 34.96 7.78 -3.15
C ILE A 66 34.49 8.22 -1.76
N TYR A 67 33.20 8.38 -1.57
CA TYR A 67 32.59 8.59 -0.25
C TYR A 67 32.89 7.38 0.64
N LEU A 68 33.66 7.59 1.69
CA LEU A 68 33.84 6.59 2.74
C LEU A 68 32.55 6.50 3.59
N PRO A 69 32.20 5.32 4.13
CA PRO A 69 30.94 5.10 4.87
C PRO A 69 30.75 5.97 6.12
N GLU A 70 31.81 6.62 6.59
CA GLU A 70 31.81 7.43 7.81
C GLU A 70 31.24 8.85 7.63
N ASP A 71 31.08 9.31 6.37
CA ASP A 71 30.65 10.67 6.03
C ASP A 71 29.22 10.74 5.45
N LYS A 72 28.34 9.82 5.81
CA LYS A 72 26.95 9.94 5.39
C LYS A 72 26.31 11.14 6.08
N PRO A 73 25.75 12.11 5.31
CA PRO A 73 24.99 13.19 5.91
C PRO A 73 23.87 12.59 6.78
N GLN A 74 23.71 13.11 7.99
CA GLN A 74 22.63 12.69 8.87
C GLN A 74 21.32 13.30 8.36
N PRO A 75 20.19 12.55 8.45
CA PRO A 75 18.89 13.10 8.13
C PRO A 75 18.58 14.35 8.96
N ILE A 76 17.87 15.29 8.38
CA ILE A 76 17.38 16.48 9.08
C ILE A 76 16.05 16.06 9.74
N ASP A 77 16.00 16.04 11.07
CA ASP A 77 14.79 15.68 11.82
C ASP A 77 13.66 16.70 11.67
N ASP A 78 13.97 17.91 11.18
CA ASP A 78 13.01 18.99 11.01
C ASP A 78 12.49 19.07 9.57
N VAL A 79 11.24 19.58 9.44
CA VAL A 79 10.66 19.92 8.13
C VAL A 79 11.41 21.08 7.53
N ILE A 80 11.83 20.94 6.27
CA ILE A 80 12.38 22.04 5.48
C ILE A 80 11.42 22.46 4.37
N LEU A 81 11.47 23.69 3.94
CA LEU A 81 10.76 24.17 2.76
C LEU A 81 11.72 24.35 1.60
N LEU A 82 11.36 23.75 0.47
CA LEU A 82 12.04 23.93 -0.80
C LEU A 82 11.33 24.98 -1.64
N GLN A 83 12.09 25.91 -2.21
CA GLN A 83 11.62 26.88 -3.18
C GLN A 83 12.40 26.72 -4.48
N GLU A 84 11.70 26.54 -5.60
CA GLU A 84 12.33 26.54 -6.92
C GLU A 84 12.69 27.99 -7.30
N GLN A 85 13.91 28.20 -7.79
CA GLN A 85 14.45 29.57 -8.03
C GLN A 85 13.63 30.41 -9.02
N GLY A 86 12.95 29.78 -9.98
CA GLY A 86 12.05 30.46 -10.92
C GLY A 86 10.66 30.77 -10.35
N ARG A 87 10.36 30.37 -9.07
CA ARG A 87 9.05 30.50 -8.44
C ARG A 87 9.14 31.07 -7.02
N PRO A 88 9.54 32.35 -6.89
CA PRO A 88 9.64 32.99 -5.59
C PRO A 88 8.27 33.02 -4.89
N GLY A 89 8.26 32.61 -3.59
CA GLY A 89 7.05 32.58 -2.78
C GLY A 89 6.24 31.28 -2.87
N GLU A 90 6.60 30.34 -3.74
CA GLU A 90 5.98 28.99 -3.79
C GLU A 90 6.88 28.01 -3.03
N TYR A 91 6.44 27.59 -1.85
CA TYR A 91 7.18 26.67 -0.99
C TYR A 91 6.60 25.26 -1.02
N MET A 92 7.47 24.26 -0.97
CA MET A 92 7.10 22.84 -0.88
C MET A 92 7.75 22.21 0.34
N PRO A 93 7.00 21.57 1.24
CA PRO A 93 7.57 20.88 2.38
C PRO A 93 8.38 19.67 1.91
N ALA A 94 9.53 19.46 2.52
CA ALA A 94 10.39 18.30 2.33
C ALA A 94 10.78 17.72 3.69
N PHE A 95 10.86 16.41 3.74
CA PHE A 95 11.21 15.63 4.92
C PHE A 95 12.34 14.68 4.57
N GLU A 96 13.20 14.39 5.50
CA GLU A 96 14.28 13.42 5.33
C GLU A 96 14.22 12.32 6.38
N ASP A 97 14.56 11.11 5.96
CA ASP A 97 14.82 9.99 6.86
C ASP A 97 16.08 9.24 6.38
N GLU A 98 16.40 8.14 7.05
CA GLU A 98 17.54 7.28 6.69
C GLU A 98 17.45 6.67 5.28
N HIS A 99 16.29 6.75 4.61
CA HIS A 99 16.04 6.20 3.28
C HIS A 99 16.05 7.27 2.18
N GLY A 100 15.96 8.56 2.53
CA GLY A 100 16.03 9.66 1.57
C GLY A 100 15.17 10.88 1.88
N THR A 101 15.09 11.78 0.91
CA THR A 101 14.30 13.02 0.99
C THR A 101 12.94 12.85 0.32
N TYR A 102 11.88 13.20 1.01
CA TYR A 102 10.48 13.12 0.56
C TYR A 102 9.92 14.52 0.36
N ILE A 103 9.64 14.89 -0.90
CA ILE A 103 9.00 16.16 -1.24
C ILE A 103 7.49 15.96 -1.36
N MET A 104 7.07 14.83 -1.91
CA MET A 104 5.66 14.46 -2.08
C MET A 104 5.52 12.95 -1.93
N ASN A 105 4.83 12.51 -0.89
CA ASN A 105 4.52 11.11 -0.64
C ASN A 105 3.03 10.93 -0.37
N SER A 106 2.25 10.86 -1.44
CA SER A 106 0.79 10.80 -1.34
C SER A 106 0.30 9.52 -0.71
N LYS A 107 -0.67 9.67 0.19
CA LYS A 107 -1.47 8.57 0.72
C LYS A 107 -2.27 7.88 -0.39
N ASP A 108 -2.63 6.63 -0.17
CA ASP A 108 -3.47 5.88 -1.10
C ASP A 108 -4.92 6.40 -1.04
N LEU A 109 -5.54 6.66 -2.20
CA LEU A 109 -6.93 7.09 -2.28
C LEU A 109 -7.87 5.92 -1.97
N ARG A 110 -8.71 6.08 -0.95
CA ARG A 110 -9.76 5.13 -0.56
C ARG A 110 -11.13 5.79 -0.63
N ALA A 111 -12.00 5.25 -1.47
CA ALA A 111 -13.34 5.82 -1.72
C ALA A 111 -14.48 4.84 -1.37
N VAL A 112 -14.19 3.75 -0.66
CA VAL A 112 -15.16 2.67 -0.43
C VAL A 112 -16.41 3.14 0.32
N GLU A 113 -16.28 4.06 1.28
CA GLU A 113 -17.39 4.65 2.02
C GLU A 113 -18.33 5.51 1.15
N HIS A 114 -17.84 5.96 0.00
CA HIS A 114 -18.58 6.83 -0.91
C HIS A 114 -19.27 6.08 -2.05
N VAL A 115 -19.15 4.76 -2.13
CA VAL A 115 -19.67 3.96 -3.25
C VAL A 115 -21.18 4.14 -3.39
N ASP A 116 -21.95 4.08 -2.31
CA ASP A 116 -23.41 4.30 -2.33
C ASP A 116 -23.75 5.69 -2.89
N ARG A 117 -23.06 6.72 -2.40
CA ARG A 117 -23.26 8.09 -2.86
C ARG A 117 -22.90 8.25 -4.35
N LEU A 118 -21.80 7.64 -4.80
CA LEU A 118 -21.38 7.70 -6.19
C LEU A 118 -22.39 7.02 -7.12
N ILE A 119 -22.95 5.87 -6.72
CA ILE A 119 -24.01 5.17 -7.44
C ILE A 119 -25.27 6.06 -7.55
N LYS A 120 -25.70 6.66 -6.44
CA LYS A 120 -26.87 7.57 -6.40
C LYS A 120 -26.68 8.83 -7.24
N MET A 121 -25.44 9.27 -7.45
CA MET A 121 -25.08 10.37 -8.34
C MET A 121 -25.03 9.98 -9.82
N GLY A 122 -25.24 8.70 -10.15
CA GLY A 122 -25.25 8.20 -11.54
C GLY A 122 -23.86 7.82 -12.06
N VAL A 123 -22.89 7.56 -11.21
CA VAL A 123 -21.58 7.02 -11.63
C VAL A 123 -21.74 5.56 -12.04
N HIS A 124 -21.50 5.26 -13.31
CA HIS A 124 -21.75 3.93 -13.88
C HIS A 124 -20.59 2.95 -13.70
N SER A 125 -19.38 3.43 -13.44
CA SER A 125 -18.19 2.59 -13.35
C SER A 125 -17.16 3.18 -12.40
N LEU A 126 -16.52 2.30 -11.61
CA LEU A 126 -15.42 2.66 -10.72
C LEU A 126 -14.14 2.02 -11.26
N LYS A 127 -13.13 2.85 -11.57
CA LYS A 127 -11.83 2.37 -12.01
C LYS A 127 -10.90 2.20 -10.81
N ILE A 128 -10.46 0.97 -10.59
CA ILE A 128 -9.43 0.64 -9.61
C ILE A 128 -8.08 0.67 -10.31
N GLU A 129 -7.10 1.36 -9.72
CA GLU A 129 -5.74 1.40 -10.23
C GLU A 129 -4.77 0.81 -9.20
N GLY A 130 -4.02 -0.21 -9.64
CA GLY A 130 -3.03 -0.92 -8.83
C GLY A 130 -1.83 -1.35 -9.66
N ARG A 131 -1.39 -0.52 -10.62
CA ARG A 131 -0.39 -0.86 -11.66
C ARG A 131 0.90 -1.44 -11.11
N THR A 132 1.38 -0.96 -9.97
CA THR A 132 2.63 -1.41 -9.33
C THR A 132 2.37 -2.25 -8.08
N LYS A 133 1.12 -2.61 -7.83
CA LYS A 133 0.71 -3.38 -6.67
C LYS A 133 0.69 -4.89 -6.99
N SER A 134 0.69 -5.72 -5.95
CA SER A 134 0.57 -7.19 -6.08
C SER A 134 -0.82 -7.61 -6.55
N PHE A 135 -0.95 -8.87 -7.02
CA PHE A 135 -2.29 -9.39 -7.34
C PHE A 135 -3.17 -9.51 -6.10
N TYR A 136 -2.61 -9.74 -4.93
CA TYR A 136 -3.35 -9.67 -3.67
C TYR A 136 -4.03 -8.31 -3.50
N TYR A 137 -3.29 -7.21 -3.74
CA TYR A 137 -3.89 -5.87 -3.70
C TYR A 137 -5.06 -5.74 -4.68
N CYS A 138 -4.88 -6.19 -5.93
CA CYS A 138 -5.92 -6.12 -6.94
C CYS A 138 -7.15 -6.94 -6.56
N ALA A 139 -6.94 -8.19 -6.11
CA ALA A 139 -8.00 -9.10 -5.73
C ALA A 139 -8.78 -8.58 -4.51
N ARG A 140 -8.08 -8.20 -3.42
CA ARG A 140 -8.73 -7.68 -2.20
C ARG A 140 -9.49 -6.38 -2.48
N THR A 141 -8.89 -5.46 -3.22
CA THR A 141 -9.56 -4.20 -3.56
C THR A 141 -10.81 -4.46 -4.41
N ALA A 142 -10.72 -5.33 -5.43
CA ALA A 142 -11.86 -5.68 -6.26
C ALA A 142 -12.99 -6.33 -5.45
N GLN A 143 -12.66 -7.26 -4.55
CA GLN A 143 -13.61 -7.94 -3.67
C GLN A 143 -14.34 -6.94 -2.76
N VAL A 144 -13.60 -6.07 -2.08
CA VAL A 144 -14.15 -5.06 -1.17
C VAL A 144 -15.07 -4.08 -1.90
N TYR A 145 -14.63 -3.53 -3.04
CA TYR A 145 -15.47 -2.61 -3.80
C TYR A 145 -16.67 -3.29 -4.45
N ARG A 146 -16.56 -4.55 -4.86
CA ARG A 146 -17.70 -5.33 -5.34
C ARG A 146 -18.75 -5.50 -4.24
N GLN A 147 -18.32 -5.84 -3.03
CA GLN A 147 -19.24 -5.96 -1.89
C GLN A 147 -19.90 -4.61 -1.58
N ALA A 148 -19.15 -3.53 -1.53
CA ALA A 148 -19.71 -2.19 -1.30
C ALA A 148 -20.74 -1.80 -2.36
N MET A 149 -20.50 -2.15 -3.63
CA MET A 149 -21.49 -1.92 -4.71
C MET A 149 -22.73 -2.78 -4.54
N ASN A 150 -22.60 -4.06 -4.20
CA ASN A 150 -23.73 -4.95 -3.98
C ASN A 150 -24.59 -4.45 -2.81
N ASP A 151 -23.95 -4.09 -1.69
CA ASP A 151 -24.66 -3.54 -0.52
C ASP A 151 -25.41 -2.24 -0.86
N ALA A 152 -24.78 -1.36 -1.64
CA ALA A 152 -25.41 -0.12 -2.08
C ALA A 152 -26.61 -0.35 -3.03
N ILE A 153 -26.53 -1.31 -3.95
CA ILE A 153 -27.65 -1.71 -4.84
C ILE A 153 -28.81 -2.29 -4.04
N GLU A 154 -28.50 -3.04 -3.00
CA GLU A 154 -29.49 -3.62 -2.09
C GLU A 154 -29.99 -2.62 -1.02
N ASN A 155 -29.55 -1.37 -1.06
CA ASN A 155 -29.85 -0.31 -0.09
C ASN A 155 -29.46 -0.67 1.36
N LYS A 156 -28.42 -1.47 1.53
CA LYS A 156 -27.82 -1.77 2.83
C LYS A 156 -26.96 -0.60 3.29
N ALA A 157 -26.86 -0.41 4.60
CA ALA A 157 -25.92 0.55 5.18
C ALA A 157 -24.47 0.13 4.88
N PHE A 158 -23.56 1.10 4.79
CA PHE A 158 -22.15 0.82 4.61
C PHE A 158 -21.63 -0.08 5.74
N ASN A 159 -20.92 -1.14 5.36
CA ASN A 159 -20.28 -2.04 6.30
C ASN A 159 -18.86 -1.55 6.65
N PRO A 160 -18.60 -1.08 7.89
CA PRO A 160 -17.28 -0.58 8.28
C PRO A 160 -16.14 -1.62 8.19
N LEU A 161 -16.46 -2.92 8.23
CA LEU A 161 -15.46 -3.99 8.08
C LEU A 161 -14.74 -3.94 6.73
N LEU A 162 -15.37 -3.38 5.70
CA LEU A 162 -14.74 -3.16 4.41
C LEU A 162 -13.52 -2.23 4.47
N ASN A 163 -13.51 -1.27 5.42
CA ASN A 163 -12.32 -0.48 5.69
C ASN A 163 -11.20 -1.32 6.31
N THR A 164 -11.55 -2.17 7.28
CA THR A 164 -10.59 -3.08 7.93
C THR A 164 -9.94 -4.01 6.91
N ASP A 165 -10.72 -4.51 5.94
CA ASP A 165 -10.19 -5.36 4.88
C ASP A 165 -9.15 -4.64 3.99
N LEU A 166 -9.35 -3.35 3.75
CA LEU A 166 -8.40 -2.54 3.01
C LEU A 166 -7.16 -2.18 3.85
N GLU A 167 -7.29 -2.07 5.18
CA GLU A 167 -6.13 -1.86 6.08
C GLU A 167 -5.15 -3.05 6.07
N HIS A 168 -5.59 -4.25 5.68
CA HIS A 168 -4.71 -5.40 5.51
C HIS A 168 -3.77 -5.28 4.30
N LEU A 169 -4.05 -4.37 3.37
CA LEU A 169 -3.21 -4.14 2.20
C LEU A 169 -1.99 -3.30 2.56
N ALA A 170 -0.89 -3.51 1.83
CA ALA A 170 0.27 -2.62 1.96
C ALA A 170 -0.05 -1.25 1.36
N HIS A 171 -0.12 -0.23 2.21
CA HIS A 171 -0.50 1.14 1.86
C HIS A 171 0.41 2.18 2.53
N ARG A 172 0.33 3.42 2.08
CA ARG A 172 1.03 4.60 2.63
C ARG A 172 0.12 5.49 3.48
N GLY A 173 -0.82 4.88 4.20
CA GLY A 173 -1.95 5.57 4.78
C GLY A 173 -3.05 5.80 3.73
N TYR A 174 -4.25 6.16 4.19
CA TYR A 174 -5.40 6.40 3.32
C TYR A 174 -5.87 7.84 3.39
N THR A 175 -6.38 8.32 2.27
CA THR A 175 -7.10 9.59 2.15
C THR A 175 -8.32 9.39 1.26
N GLU A 176 -9.36 10.18 1.52
CA GLU A 176 -10.53 10.26 0.64
C GLU A 176 -10.32 11.27 -0.49
N GLY A 177 -9.18 11.94 -0.50
CA GLY A 177 -8.81 12.91 -1.52
C GLY A 177 -9.86 14.02 -1.65
N PHE A 178 -10.28 14.29 -2.89
CA PHE A 178 -11.26 15.34 -3.18
C PHE A 178 -12.72 14.97 -2.86
N LEU A 179 -13.01 13.75 -2.41
CA LEU A 179 -14.36 13.33 -2.03
C LEU A 179 -14.83 13.97 -0.73
N LYS A 180 -13.91 14.34 0.13
CA LYS A 180 -14.11 15.19 1.30
C LYS A 180 -13.11 16.37 1.27
N ARG A 181 -13.41 17.41 2.03
CA ARG A 181 -12.51 18.53 2.19
C ARG A 181 -11.51 18.22 3.29
N HIS A 182 -10.26 18.04 2.91
CA HIS A 182 -9.14 17.79 3.80
C HIS A 182 -8.15 18.95 3.77
N ARG A 183 -7.32 19.06 4.81
CA ARG A 183 -6.13 19.89 4.77
C ARG A 183 -5.12 19.29 3.77
N PRO A 184 -4.29 20.08 3.09
CA PRO A 184 -3.28 19.56 2.17
C PRO A 184 -2.34 18.52 2.81
N SER A 185 -1.96 18.71 4.07
CA SER A 185 -1.15 17.77 4.86
C SER A 185 -1.79 16.40 5.02
N ASP A 186 -3.12 16.31 5.11
CA ASP A 186 -3.83 15.05 5.33
C ASP A 186 -3.73 14.09 4.14
N THR A 187 -3.35 14.59 2.97
CA THR A 187 -3.21 13.79 1.75
C THR A 187 -1.82 13.21 1.54
N GLN A 188 -0.85 13.62 2.33
CA GLN A 188 0.54 13.18 2.26
C GLN A 188 0.89 12.29 3.45
N ASN A 189 1.85 11.40 3.24
CA ASN A 189 2.45 10.59 4.30
C ASN A 189 3.93 10.93 4.37
N TYR A 190 4.36 11.50 5.48
CA TYR A 190 5.74 11.84 5.74
C TYR A 190 6.39 10.95 6.80
N ASP A 191 5.61 10.04 7.42
CA ASP A 191 6.11 9.15 8.46
C ASP A 191 6.97 8.01 7.88
N TYR A 192 6.66 7.58 6.65
CA TYR A 192 7.43 6.54 5.96
C TYR A 192 7.25 6.59 4.43
N GLY A 193 8.33 6.28 3.71
CA GLY A 193 8.40 6.39 2.23
C GLY A 193 7.89 5.17 1.46
N TYR A 194 7.49 4.09 2.12
CA TYR A 194 7.09 2.82 1.51
C TYR A 194 5.69 2.37 1.93
N SER A 195 5.11 1.44 1.17
CA SER A 195 3.82 0.83 1.54
C SER A 195 4.03 -0.24 2.59
N LYS A 196 3.27 -0.20 3.68
CA LYS A 196 3.38 -1.08 4.83
C LYS A 196 2.07 -1.84 5.05
N SER A 197 2.16 -3.11 5.42
CA SER A 197 1.07 -3.90 5.97
C SER A 197 1.57 -4.57 7.24
N ASP A 198 0.91 -4.30 8.35
CA ASP A 198 1.29 -4.80 9.66
C ASP A 198 0.41 -5.96 10.13
N SER A 199 -0.64 -6.29 9.39
CA SER A 199 -1.66 -7.24 9.84
C SER A 199 -1.73 -8.52 9.01
N GLN A 200 -1.45 -8.44 7.72
CA GLN A 200 -1.57 -9.58 6.81
C GLN A 200 -0.48 -9.59 5.75
N GLN A 201 0.01 -10.79 5.41
CA GLN A 201 1.00 -11.00 4.37
C GLN A 201 0.50 -12.00 3.32
N PHE A 202 0.60 -11.66 2.05
CA PHE A 202 0.38 -12.59 0.94
C PHE A 202 1.48 -13.64 0.94
N VAL A 203 1.12 -14.94 1.02
CA VAL A 203 2.10 -16.03 1.14
C VAL A 203 2.06 -17.04 0.01
N GLY A 204 0.99 -17.14 -0.76
CA GLY A 204 0.96 -18.09 -1.87
C GLY A 204 -0.28 -18.02 -2.75
N GLU A 205 -0.18 -18.63 -3.92
CA GLU A 205 -1.26 -18.85 -4.87
C GLU A 205 -1.69 -20.30 -4.85
N VAL A 206 -2.98 -20.56 -4.87
CA VAL A 206 -3.55 -21.90 -5.01
C VAL A 206 -3.40 -22.35 -6.45
N LEU A 207 -2.72 -23.47 -6.66
CA LEU A 207 -2.57 -24.09 -7.98
C LEU A 207 -3.75 -24.99 -8.34
N GLY A 208 -4.39 -25.57 -7.33
CA GLY A 208 -5.50 -26.50 -7.47
C GLY A 208 -5.43 -27.63 -6.46
N ARG A 209 -6.33 -28.60 -6.60
CA ARG A 209 -6.35 -29.82 -5.80
C ARG A 209 -5.71 -30.95 -6.61
N ASN A 210 -4.77 -31.64 -5.99
CA ASN A 210 -4.17 -32.84 -6.56
C ASN A 210 -5.19 -34.00 -6.48
N GLU A 211 -5.49 -34.62 -7.63
CA GLU A 211 -6.52 -35.66 -7.73
C GLU A 211 -6.16 -36.95 -6.99
N GLU A 212 -4.84 -37.27 -6.87
CA GLU A 212 -4.38 -38.49 -6.23
C GLU A 212 -4.36 -38.38 -4.70
N SER A 213 -3.83 -37.26 -4.19
CA SER A 213 -3.69 -37.05 -2.74
C SER A 213 -4.88 -36.33 -2.09
N GLY A 214 -5.72 -35.65 -2.87
CA GLY A 214 -6.78 -34.78 -2.37
C GLY A 214 -6.30 -33.49 -1.74
N LEU A 215 -4.98 -33.25 -1.68
CA LEU A 215 -4.40 -32.06 -1.08
C LEU A 215 -4.42 -30.85 -2.03
N VAL A 216 -4.42 -29.67 -1.46
CA VAL A 216 -4.37 -28.41 -2.21
C VAL A 216 -2.94 -27.96 -2.36
N GLU A 217 -2.49 -27.84 -3.61
CA GLU A 217 -1.15 -27.38 -3.95
C GLU A 217 -1.08 -25.85 -3.97
N ILE A 218 -0.03 -25.31 -3.37
CA ILE A 218 0.22 -23.87 -3.23
C ILE A 218 1.60 -23.53 -3.81
N ASP A 219 1.65 -22.54 -4.69
CA ASP A 219 2.90 -21.89 -5.12
C ASP A 219 3.27 -20.81 -4.10
N VAL A 220 4.32 -21.10 -3.33
CA VAL A 220 4.75 -20.26 -2.21
C VAL A 220 5.42 -18.99 -2.73
N LYS A 221 4.98 -17.85 -2.23
CA LYS A 221 5.54 -16.53 -2.56
C LYS A 221 6.32 -15.91 -1.39
N ASN A 222 5.82 -16.09 -0.17
CA ASN A 222 6.49 -15.65 1.06
C ASN A 222 6.45 -16.75 2.11
N LYS A 223 7.33 -16.67 3.09
CA LYS A 223 7.47 -17.68 4.14
C LYS A 223 6.21 -17.75 5.03
N PHE A 224 5.78 -18.98 5.35
CA PHE A 224 4.79 -19.28 6.38
C PHE A 224 5.09 -20.63 7.05
N LEU A 225 4.48 -20.87 8.19
CA LEU A 225 4.80 -21.99 9.09
C LEU A 225 3.55 -22.80 9.43
N VAL A 226 3.74 -24.05 9.79
CA VAL A 226 2.73 -24.82 10.51
C VAL A 226 2.44 -24.13 11.84
N GLY A 227 1.17 -23.98 12.19
CA GLY A 227 0.69 -23.20 13.33
C GLY A 227 0.27 -21.76 12.99
N ASP A 228 0.66 -21.24 11.82
CA ASP A 228 0.19 -19.92 11.37
C ASP A 228 -1.32 -19.93 11.12
N THR A 229 -1.98 -18.82 11.43
CA THR A 229 -3.36 -18.57 10.98
C THR A 229 -3.32 -18.03 9.56
N LEU A 230 -3.94 -18.76 8.66
CA LEU A 230 -4.01 -18.45 7.24
C LEU A 230 -5.44 -18.05 6.84
N GLU A 231 -5.55 -17.32 5.74
CA GLU A 231 -6.81 -17.02 5.06
C GLU A 231 -6.71 -17.47 3.60
N LEU A 232 -7.60 -18.33 3.19
CA LEU A 232 -7.87 -18.58 1.78
C LEU A 232 -8.88 -17.54 1.29
N MET A 233 -8.49 -16.74 0.33
CA MET A 233 -9.36 -15.78 -0.36
C MET A 233 -9.70 -16.29 -1.74
N THR A 234 -11.01 -16.36 -2.06
CA THR A 234 -11.54 -16.73 -3.36
C THR A 234 -12.59 -15.73 -3.83
N PRO A 235 -13.00 -15.73 -5.10
CA PRO A 235 -14.11 -14.90 -5.57
C PRO A 235 -15.44 -15.18 -4.84
N ASN A 236 -15.59 -16.38 -4.27
CA ASN A 236 -16.82 -16.83 -3.61
C ASN A 236 -16.82 -16.59 -2.09
N GLY A 237 -15.72 -16.08 -1.53
CA GLY A 237 -15.60 -15.77 -0.12
C GLY A 237 -14.23 -16.15 0.44
N ASN A 238 -14.02 -15.84 1.71
CA ASN A 238 -12.77 -16.06 2.41
C ASN A 238 -12.98 -17.01 3.60
N ILE A 239 -11.96 -17.82 3.85
CA ILE A 239 -11.98 -18.81 4.94
C ILE A 239 -10.67 -18.67 5.72
N SER A 240 -10.78 -18.48 7.03
CA SER A 240 -9.63 -18.48 7.94
C SER A 240 -9.48 -19.85 8.59
N PHE A 241 -8.26 -20.34 8.66
CA PHE A 241 -7.91 -21.63 9.27
C PHE A 241 -6.51 -21.59 9.86
N THR A 242 -6.23 -22.47 10.81
CA THR A 242 -4.89 -22.70 11.32
C THR A 242 -4.23 -23.82 10.51
N LEU A 243 -3.03 -23.60 10.02
CA LEU A 243 -2.28 -24.60 9.26
C LEU A 243 -1.77 -25.69 10.20
N GLU A 244 -2.33 -26.89 10.11
CA GLU A 244 -1.92 -28.01 10.98
C GLU A 244 -0.76 -28.82 10.39
N ASN A 245 -0.80 -29.07 9.08
CA ASN A 245 0.17 -29.90 8.37
C ASN A 245 0.51 -29.31 7.00
N MET A 246 1.72 -29.59 6.55
CA MET A 246 2.19 -29.16 5.23
C MET A 246 3.18 -30.17 4.68
N ILE A 247 3.05 -30.49 3.38
CA ILE A 247 3.88 -31.45 2.67
C ILE A 247 4.63 -30.73 1.56
N HIS A 248 5.90 -31.04 1.38
CA HIS A 248 6.69 -30.53 0.25
C HIS A 248 6.34 -31.32 -1.02
N CYS A 249 5.79 -30.66 -2.05
CA CYS A 249 5.27 -31.35 -3.24
C CYS A 249 6.29 -32.20 -4.01
N LYS A 250 7.59 -31.86 -3.97
CA LYS A 250 8.62 -32.63 -4.71
C LYS A 250 9.12 -33.85 -3.95
N THR A 251 9.24 -33.76 -2.61
CA THR A 251 9.83 -34.85 -1.81
C THR A 251 8.78 -35.72 -1.15
N GLY A 252 7.54 -35.26 -1.02
CA GLY A 252 6.47 -35.92 -0.27
C GLY A 252 6.65 -35.89 1.24
N GLU A 253 7.64 -35.17 1.76
CA GLU A 253 7.96 -35.11 3.17
C GLU A 253 7.10 -34.05 3.89
N ASN A 254 6.72 -34.35 5.14
CA ASN A 254 6.13 -33.35 6.02
C ASN A 254 7.18 -32.28 6.36
N ILE A 255 6.82 -31.03 6.22
CA ILE A 255 7.66 -29.89 6.55
C ILE A 255 6.91 -28.94 7.48
N THR A 256 7.66 -28.20 8.29
CA THR A 256 7.10 -27.21 9.24
C THR A 256 7.19 -25.78 8.72
N ASP A 257 8.01 -25.53 7.69
CA ASP A 257 8.19 -24.22 7.11
C ASP A 257 8.23 -24.24 5.57
N ALA A 258 7.47 -23.36 4.96
CA ALA A 258 7.55 -23.00 3.55
C ALA A 258 8.49 -21.81 3.39
N LYS A 259 9.66 -22.02 2.78
CA LYS A 259 10.78 -21.05 2.81
C LYS A 259 10.60 -19.81 1.91
N GLY A 260 9.57 -19.76 1.09
CA GLY A 260 9.31 -18.63 0.17
C GLY A 260 9.32 -19.02 -1.28
N SER A 261 9.54 -18.05 -2.17
CA SER A 261 9.42 -18.19 -3.63
C SER A 261 10.18 -19.38 -4.21
N GLY A 262 9.52 -20.10 -5.11
CA GLY A 262 10.08 -21.28 -5.78
C GLY A 262 9.80 -22.61 -5.10
N HIS A 263 9.16 -22.60 -3.94
CA HIS A 263 8.68 -23.82 -3.27
C HIS A 263 7.20 -24.06 -3.63
N LYS A 264 6.86 -25.36 -3.75
CA LYS A 264 5.47 -25.81 -3.82
C LYS A 264 5.19 -26.71 -2.66
N VAL A 265 4.09 -26.42 -1.97
CA VAL A 265 3.64 -27.18 -0.82
C VAL A 265 2.20 -27.62 -1.02
N ALA A 266 1.81 -28.69 -0.34
CA ALA A 266 0.46 -29.21 -0.34
C ALA A 266 -0.10 -29.18 1.08
N ILE A 267 -1.33 -28.71 1.23
CA ILE A 267 -2.04 -28.62 2.51
C ILE A 267 -3.40 -29.27 2.40
N GLU A 268 -3.97 -29.65 3.55
CA GLU A 268 -5.32 -30.16 3.63
C GLU A 268 -6.32 -29.00 3.75
N LEU A 269 -7.33 -28.98 2.88
CA LEU A 269 -8.48 -28.09 2.93
C LEU A 269 -9.75 -28.86 2.58
N ASP A 270 -10.92 -28.37 3.05
CA ASP A 270 -12.21 -28.99 2.76
C ASP A 270 -12.39 -29.25 1.25
N THR A 271 -12.88 -30.43 0.92
CA THR A 271 -13.04 -30.90 -0.46
C THR A 271 -14.09 -30.11 -1.24
N ASN A 272 -15.04 -29.49 -0.56
CA ASN A 272 -16.15 -28.74 -1.16
C ASN A 272 -15.81 -27.30 -1.54
N LEU A 273 -14.58 -26.85 -1.23
CA LEU A 273 -14.16 -25.47 -1.52
C LEU A 273 -13.91 -25.26 -3.00
N ASP A 274 -14.49 -24.20 -3.56
CA ASP A 274 -14.06 -23.70 -4.86
C ASP A 274 -12.72 -22.97 -4.71
N LEU A 275 -11.70 -23.53 -5.33
CA LEU A 275 -10.33 -23.05 -5.24
C LEU A 275 -9.93 -22.12 -6.40
N ALA A 276 -10.85 -21.88 -7.34
CA ALA A 276 -10.57 -21.05 -8.50
C ALA A 276 -10.09 -19.63 -8.09
N PHE A 277 -8.95 -19.21 -8.62
CA PHE A 277 -8.29 -17.94 -8.29
C PHE A 277 -7.96 -17.78 -6.80
N GLY A 278 -7.83 -18.89 -6.06
CA GLY A 278 -7.52 -18.87 -4.64
C GLY A 278 -6.13 -18.29 -4.35
N ILE A 279 -6.05 -17.44 -3.36
CA ILE A 279 -4.78 -16.91 -2.83
C ILE A 279 -4.76 -17.06 -1.31
N ILE A 280 -3.56 -17.28 -0.77
CA ILE A 280 -3.35 -17.52 0.66
C ILE A 280 -2.65 -16.33 1.28
N MET A 281 -3.20 -15.84 2.38
CA MET A 281 -2.61 -14.84 3.25
C MET A 281 -2.32 -15.44 4.62
N ARG A 282 -1.31 -14.87 5.30
CA ARG A 282 -0.97 -15.16 6.69
C ARG A 282 -1.27 -13.95 7.55
N TYR A 283 -1.91 -14.14 8.70
CA TYR A 283 -2.04 -13.10 9.72
C TYR A 283 -0.71 -12.92 10.46
N LEU A 284 -0.28 -11.66 10.64
CA LEU A 284 1.00 -11.31 11.29
C LEU A 284 0.86 -11.06 12.78
N THR A 285 -0.36 -10.87 13.29
CA THR A 285 -0.66 -10.64 14.70
C THR A 285 -1.31 -11.86 15.32
N GLU A 286 -0.85 -12.28 16.50
CA GLU A 286 -1.50 -13.30 17.29
C GLU A 286 -2.93 -12.86 17.65
N GLY A 287 -3.92 -13.66 17.32
CA GLY A 287 -5.32 -13.43 17.68
C GLY A 287 -6.21 -12.75 16.66
N GLY A 288 -5.77 -12.61 15.42
CA GLY A 288 -6.53 -11.99 14.31
C GLY A 288 -7.76 -12.79 13.86
N THR A 289 -8.62 -13.22 14.78
CA THR A 289 -9.97 -13.74 14.47
C THR A 289 -10.98 -12.60 14.37
N THR A 290 -10.73 -11.62 13.53
CA THR A 290 -11.81 -10.74 13.07
C THR A 290 -12.68 -11.56 12.14
N ARG A 291 -13.97 -11.71 12.47
CA ARG A 291 -14.95 -12.31 11.55
C ARG A 291 -14.91 -11.50 10.27
N HIS A 292 -14.36 -12.10 9.23
CA HIS A 292 -14.21 -11.45 7.93
C HIS A 292 -15.61 -11.33 7.31
N PRO A 293 -16.00 -10.18 6.73
CA PRO A 293 -17.32 -9.98 6.12
C PRO A 293 -17.57 -10.94 4.96
N PHE A 294 -16.54 -11.53 4.40
CA PHE A 294 -16.60 -12.49 3.30
C PHE A 294 -16.52 -13.97 3.75
N THR A 295 -16.56 -14.25 5.06
CA THR A 295 -16.63 -15.63 5.52
C THR A 295 -17.96 -16.22 5.04
N GLN A 296 -17.91 -17.29 4.28
CA GLN A 296 -19.12 -18.03 3.92
C GLN A 296 -19.83 -18.42 5.21
N ASN A 297 -21.07 -17.97 5.38
CA ASN A 297 -21.95 -18.58 6.37
C ASN A 297 -21.98 -20.06 6.03
N GLN A 298 -21.48 -20.91 6.92
CA GLN A 298 -21.77 -22.33 6.85
C GLN A 298 -23.28 -22.42 6.71
N VAL A 299 -23.71 -22.97 5.59
CA VAL A 299 -25.12 -23.27 5.34
C VAL A 299 -25.42 -24.37 6.32
N ASP A 300 -25.95 -23.98 7.47
CA ASP A 300 -26.62 -24.92 8.36
C ASP A 300 -27.75 -25.57 7.56
N LYS A 301 -27.61 -26.86 7.34
CA LYS A 301 -28.64 -27.72 6.84
C LYS A 301 -29.59 -28.07 7.97
#